data_b7f0b4e21af0ddedb96b66bc660000b2
#
_entry.id   b7f0b4e21af0ddedb96b66bc660000b2
#
_cell.length_a   1.000
_cell.length_b   1.000
_cell.length_c   1.000
_cell.angle_alpha   90.00
_cell.angle_beta   90.00
_cell.angle_gamma   90.00
#
_symmetry.space_group_name_H-M   'P 1'
#
loop_
_entity.id
_entity.type
_entity.pdbx_description
1 polymer ?
#
loop_
_entity_poly.entity_id
_entity_poly.type
_entity_poly.pdbx_seq_one_letter_code
_entity_poly.pdbx_strand_id
1 'polypeptide(L)'
;GIKSEYSYASSIPSEYDYSKLGESWSTPRILRIKISNKDKWVAVFGAGFNNGVNTNYGSSVFVIDLEDGGKILQHIDVVDKSGNSVVNSVPASVIPIIADGSSLANYYGAIAYFADYEGKLWKLNLSDKGTLYDIQQLFDAESTETNGRRVMKDVVASIDTNNTLWIYYGTGDQQQLQKESTSLANR
;
A
#
# COMPACT_ATOMS: atom_id res chain seq x y z
N GLY A 1 2.97 14.02 -10.25
CA GLY A 1 4.37 13.79 -10.61
C GLY A 1 5.31 14.76 -9.93
N ILE A 2 6.59 14.46 -9.97
CA ILE A 2 7.65 15.37 -9.51
C ILE A 2 7.54 16.68 -10.31
N LYS A 3 7.66 17.82 -9.64
CA LYS A 3 7.70 19.13 -10.33
C LYS A 3 8.83 19.09 -11.35
N SER A 4 8.55 19.54 -12.57
CA SER A 4 9.52 19.51 -13.68
C SER A 4 10.81 20.26 -13.37
N GLU A 5 10.75 21.26 -12.51
CA GLU A 5 11.90 22.04 -12.03
C GLU A 5 12.91 21.21 -11.25
N TYR A 6 12.49 20.08 -10.64
CA TYR A 6 13.38 19.19 -9.90
C TYR A 6 13.98 18.06 -10.74
N SER A 7 13.44 17.80 -11.94
CA SER A 7 13.92 16.71 -12.81
C SER A 7 15.37 16.89 -13.24
N TYR A 8 15.86 18.12 -13.25
CA TYR A 8 17.21 18.49 -13.68
C TYR A 8 18.07 19.12 -12.57
N ALA A 9 17.55 19.16 -11.34
CA ALA A 9 18.28 19.70 -10.21
C ALA A 9 19.41 18.77 -9.78
N SER A 10 20.52 19.35 -9.36
CA SER A 10 21.64 18.59 -8.79
C SER A 10 21.33 17.95 -7.43
N SER A 11 20.27 18.42 -6.77
CA SER A 11 19.69 17.85 -5.54
C SER A 11 18.18 18.00 -5.57
N ILE A 12 17.47 16.90 -5.35
CA ILE A 12 16.01 16.88 -5.21
C ILE A 12 15.70 17.09 -3.73
N PRO A 13 14.82 18.06 -3.36
CA PRO A 13 14.37 18.19 -1.99
C PRO A 13 13.73 16.89 -1.49
N SER A 14 13.98 16.52 -0.24
CA SER A 14 13.54 15.22 0.32
C SER A 14 12.05 14.97 0.21
N GLU A 15 11.24 16.04 0.25
CA GLU A 15 9.79 15.99 0.09
C GLU A 15 9.32 15.71 -1.35
N TYR A 16 10.25 15.67 -2.31
CA TYR A 16 10.00 15.29 -3.72
C TYR A 16 10.89 14.13 -4.17
N ASP A 17 11.59 13.49 -3.23
CA ASP A 17 12.46 12.35 -3.53
C ASP A 17 11.64 11.05 -3.65
N TYR A 18 11.39 10.63 -4.87
CA TYR A 18 10.71 9.39 -5.21
C TYR A 18 11.66 8.22 -5.49
N SER A 19 12.91 8.29 -5.05
CA SER A 19 13.93 7.25 -5.31
C SER A 19 13.59 5.89 -4.71
N LYS A 20 12.65 5.85 -3.77
CA LYS A 20 12.14 4.60 -3.16
C LYS A 20 11.06 3.88 -4.00
N LEU A 21 10.62 4.46 -5.11
CA LEU A 21 9.70 3.78 -6.02
C LEU A 21 10.40 2.63 -6.74
N GLY A 22 9.75 1.48 -6.74
CA GLY A 22 10.04 0.35 -7.61
C GLY A 22 9.14 0.36 -8.85
N GLU A 23 8.94 -0.81 -9.43
CA GLU A 23 8.03 -1.00 -10.56
C GLU A 23 6.58 -1.02 -10.05
N SER A 24 5.87 0.09 -10.15
CA SER A 24 4.54 0.23 -9.59
C SER A 24 3.43 -0.05 -10.60
N TRP A 25 2.58 -1.01 -10.27
CA TRP A 25 1.27 -1.25 -10.91
C TRP A 25 0.13 -0.71 -10.03
N SER A 26 0.45 -0.08 -8.91
CA SER A 26 -0.51 0.50 -8.01
C SER A 26 -1.25 1.65 -8.67
N THR A 27 -2.56 1.54 -8.78
CA THR A 27 -3.41 2.66 -9.21
C THR A 27 -3.53 3.66 -8.06
N PRO A 28 -3.09 4.92 -8.24
CA PRO A 28 -3.23 5.93 -7.20
C PRO A 28 -4.70 6.14 -6.83
N ARG A 29 -5.00 6.12 -5.55
CA ARG A 29 -6.33 6.40 -5.01
C ARG A 29 -6.37 7.83 -4.49
N ILE A 30 -7.30 8.61 -5.04
CA ILE A 30 -7.47 10.03 -4.67
C ILE A 30 -8.53 10.13 -3.60
N LEU A 31 -8.18 10.79 -2.50
CA LEU A 31 -9.10 11.03 -1.40
C LEU A 31 -8.76 12.33 -0.70
N ARG A 32 -9.69 12.80 0.13
CA ARG A 32 -9.52 13.98 0.96
C ARG A 32 -9.27 13.54 2.40
N ILE A 33 -8.16 13.97 2.96
CA ILE A 33 -7.80 13.73 4.37
C ILE A 33 -7.67 15.04 5.12
N LYS A 34 -7.64 14.95 6.44
CA LYS A 34 -7.44 16.12 7.31
C LYS A 34 -6.05 16.07 7.94
N ILE A 35 -5.26 17.11 7.69
CA ILE A 35 -3.93 17.29 8.29
C ILE A 35 -3.93 18.62 9.05
N SER A 36 -3.65 18.58 10.34
CA SER A 36 -3.62 19.78 11.19
C SER A 36 -4.89 20.65 11.03
N ASN A 37 -6.06 20.00 11.03
CA ASN A 37 -7.38 20.62 10.83
C ASN A 37 -7.61 21.27 9.46
N LYS A 38 -6.76 21.02 8.48
CA LYS A 38 -6.93 21.47 7.09
C LYS A 38 -7.21 20.28 6.19
N ASP A 39 -8.16 20.46 5.31
CA ASP A 39 -8.46 19.47 4.27
C ASP A 39 -7.36 19.48 3.20
N LYS A 40 -6.96 18.29 2.78
CA LYS A 40 -5.96 18.08 1.74
C LYS A 40 -6.42 16.99 0.77
N TRP A 41 -6.31 17.29 -0.52
CA TRP A 41 -6.45 16.26 -1.55
C TRP A 41 -5.14 15.53 -1.71
N VAL A 42 -5.19 14.23 -1.52
CA VAL A 42 -4.01 13.37 -1.58
C VAL A 42 -4.20 12.23 -2.58
N ALA A 43 -3.10 11.72 -3.11
CA ALA A 43 -3.08 10.41 -3.75
C ALA A 43 -2.28 9.45 -2.87
N VAL A 44 -2.79 8.21 -2.76
CA VAL A 44 -2.18 7.12 -2.00
C VAL A 44 -1.92 5.96 -2.95
N PHE A 45 -0.72 5.40 -2.92
CA PHE A 45 -0.34 4.29 -3.79
C PHE A 45 0.82 3.48 -3.20
N GLY A 46 0.90 2.22 -3.60
CA GLY A 46 2.01 1.34 -3.26
C GLY A 46 3.26 1.70 -4.06
N ALA A 47 4.41 1.57 -3.43
CA ALA A 47 5.69 1.93 -4.04
C ALA A 47 6.11 1.01 -5.19
N GLY A 48 5.47 -0.15 -5.33
CA GLY A 48 5.70 -1.03 -6.46
C GLY A 48 6.43 -2.32 -6.11
N PHE A 49 6.90 -2.99 -7.14
CA PHE A 49 7.62 -4.24 -7.03
C PHE A 49 9.13 -3.98 -6.98
N ASN A 50 9.79 -4.72 -6.13
CA ASN A 50 11.23 -4.84 -6.10
C ASN A 50 11.58 -6.26 -6.54
N ASN A 51 12.39 -6.42 -7.55
CA ASN A 51 12.77 -7.71 -8.11
C ASN A 51 13.73 -8.53 -7.20
N GLY A 52 13.81 -8.21 -5.92
CA GLY A 52 14.64 -8.91 -4.94
C GLY A 52 16.10 -8.47 -4.88
N VAL A 53 16.51 -7.51 -5.72
CA VAL A 53 17.90 -7.07 -5.79
C VAL A 53 18.22 -5.98 -4.77
N ASN A 54 17.23 -5.17 -4.39
CA ASN A 54 17.44 -4.09 -3.45
C ASN A 54 16.23 -3.91 -2.52
N THR A 55 16.41 -4.21 -1.25
CA THR A 55 15.36 -4.18 -0.22
C THR A 55 14.79 -2.78 0.08
N ASN A 56 15.39 -1.72 -0.47
CA ASN A 56 14.99 -0.34 -0.18
C ASN A 56 13.99 0.26 -1.17
N TYR A 57 13.67 -0.44 -2.27
CA TYR A 57 12.71 0.03 -3.26
C TYR A 57 11.41 -0.76 -3.17
N GLY A 58 10.30 -0.10 -3.43
CA GLY A 58 9.00 -0.75 -3.53
C GLY A 58 8.34 -1.13 -2.20
N SER A 59 9.08 -1.22 -1.12
CA SER A 59 8.58 -1.72 0.19
C SER A 59 7.94 -0.59 1.02
N SER A 60 7.04 0.16 0.41
CA SER A 60 6.40 1.30 1.08
C SER A 60 5.10 1.72 0.43
N VAL A 61 4.38 2.58 1.13
CA VAL A 61 3.21 3.31 0.64
C VAL A 61 3.53 4.80 0.64
N PHE A 62 3.19 5.47 -0.44
CA PHE A 62 3.30 6.93 -0.56
C PHE A 62 1.95 7.60 -0.36
N VAL A 63 1.95 8.69 0.40
CA VAL A 63 0.85 9.65 0.48
C VAL A 63 1.38 11.00 -0.01
N ILE A 64 0.83 11.49 -1.11
CA ILE A 64 1.32 12.71 -1.76
C ILE A 64 0.25 13.79 -1.81
N ASP A 65 0.68 15.06 -1.72
CA ASP A 65 -0.16 16.24 -1.85
C ASP A 65 -0.41 16.53 -3.33
N LEU A 66 -1.66 16.50 -3.78
CA LEU A 66 -2.03 16.83 -5.16
C LEU A 66 -2.09 18.35 -5.40
N GLU A 67 -2.18 19.13 -4.33
CA GLU A 67 -2.27 20.59 -4.40
C GLU A 67 -0.89 21.25 -4.36
N ASP A 68 0.16 20.49 -4.01
CA ASP A 68 1.56 20.97 -3.95
C ASP A 68 2.49 20.13 -4.84
N GLY A 69 2.15 19.98 -6.11
CA GLY A 69 3.02 19.41 -7.14
C GLY A 69 3.51 17.98 -6.87
N GLY A 70 2.75 17.20 -6.08
CA GLY A 70 3.13 15.84 -5.71
C GLY A 70 4.14 15.79 -4.55
N LYS A 71 4.12 16.77 -3.66
CA LYS A 71 4.89 16.72 -2.42
C LYS A 71 4.56 15.47 -1.62
N ILE A 72 5.58 14.74 -1.19
CA ILE A 72 5.42 13.59 -0.31
C ILE A 72 5.02 14.10 1.08
N LEU A 73 3.81 13.78 1.50
CA LEU A 73 3.31 14.09 2.84
C LEU A 73 3.76 13.02 3.83
N GLN A 74 3.77 11.77 3.37
CA GLN A 74 4.26 10.64 4.14
C GLN A 74 4.78 9.55 3.21
N HIS A 75 5.92 9.00 3.58
CA HIS A 75 6.48 7.77 3.08
C HIS A 75 6.40 6.75 4.23
N ILE A 76 5.67 5.67 4.01
CA ILE A 76 5.35 4.67 5.04
C ILE A 76 6.06 3.39 4.66
N ASP A 77 7.14 3.06 5.36
CA ASP A 77 7.86 1.82 5.14
C ASP A 77 7.05 0.62 5.65
N VAL A 78 6.94 -0.39 4.79
CA VAL A 78 6.39 -1.70 5.12
C VAL A 78 7.58 -2.60 5.41
N VAL A 79 7.93 -2.73 6.68
CA VAL A 79 9.14 -3.44 7.09
C VAL A 79 8.79 -4.85 7.54
N ASP A 80 9.42 -5.85 6.91
CA ASP A 80 9.40 -7.21 7.45
C ASP A 80 10.26 -7.27 8.71
N LYS A 81 9.62 -7.61 9.79
CA LYS A 81 10.27 -7.86 11.08
C LYS A 81 10.59 -9.34 11.30
N SER A 82 10.17 -10.22 10.39
CA SER A 82 10.30 -11.67 10.55
C SER A 82 11.62 -12.23 10.05
N GLY A 83 12.40 -11.45 9.31
CA GLY A 83 13.69 -11.88 8.75
C GLY A 83 13.57 -12.82 7.56
N ASN A 84 12.43 -12.83 6.86
CA ASN A 84 12.25 -13.58 5.63
C ASN A 84 13.15 -13.06 4.50
N SER A 85 13.51 -13.95 3.57
CA SER A 85 14.27 -13.61 2.37
C SER A 85 13.43 -12.92 1.28
N VAL A 86 12.10 -12.94 1.40
CA VAL A 86 11.15 -12.32 0.48
C VAL A 86 11.01 -10.83 0.79
N VAL A 87 10.95 -10.01 -0.24
CA VAL A 87 10.90 -8.54 -0.11
C VAL A 87 9.47 -8.06 0.08
N ASN A 88 9.25 -7.18 1.05
CA ASN A 88 7.96 -6.56 1.37
C ASN A 88 7.54 -5.49 0.36
N SER A 89 7.55 -5.79 -0.91
CA SER A 89 7.08 -4.87 -1.94
C SER A 89 5.58 -4.64 -1.85
N VAL A 90 5.12 -3.46 -2.26
CA VAL A 90 3.70 -3.10 -2.36
C VAL A 90 3.35 -2.81 -3.81
N PRO A 91 3.23 -3.85 -4.67
CA PRO A 91 3.00 -3.68 -6.10
C PRO A 91 1.56 -3.31 -6.43
N ALA A 92 0.61 -3.76 -5.61
CA ALA A 92 -0.81 -3.59 -5.80
C ALA A 92 -1.33 -2.26 -5.25
N SER A 93 -2.58 -1.94 -5.56
CA SER A 93 -3.19 -0.69 -5.11
C SER A 93 -3.52 -0.72 -3.63
N VAL A 94 -3.38 0.42 -2.99
CA VAL A 94 -3.88 0.67 -1.63
C VAL A 94 -5.37 0.99 -1.74
N ILE A 95 -6.23 0.25 -1.06
CA ILE A 95 -7.69 0.35 -1.19
C ILE A 95 -8.28 1.11 -0.01
N PRO A 96 -8.63 2.40 -0.16
CA PRO A 96 -9.24 3.18 0.88
C PRO A 96 -10.74 2.86 0.98
N ILE A 97 -11.23 2.73 2.21
CA ILE A 97 -12.65 2.73 2.53
C ILE A 97 -12.96 4.11 3.10
N ILE A 98 -13.67 4.88 2.29
CA ILE A 98 -14.00 6.27 2.59
C ILE A 98 -15.37 6.29 3.26
N ALA A 99 -15.46 7.05 4.35
CA ALA A 99 -16.69 7.23 5.10
C ALA A 99 -17.62 8.29 4.48
N ASP A 100 -17.17 9.03 3.48
CA ASP A 100 -17.94 10.08 2.82
C ASP A 100 -19.25 9.53 2.27
N GLY A 101 -20.36 10.15 2.69
CA GLY A 101 -21.71 9.72 2.32
C GLY A 101 -22.34 8.70 3.26
N SER A 102 -21.64 8.20 4.26
CA SER A 102 -22.22 7.37 5.31
C SER A 102 -22.66 8.25 6.49
N SER A 103 -23.95 8.28 6.80
CA SER A 103 -24.47 8.97 7.99
C SER A 103 -24.01 8.35 9.31
N LEU A 104 -23.42 7.16 9.26
CA LEU A 104 -22.90 6.44 10.43
C LEU A 104 -21.42 6.72 10.67
N ALA A 105 -20.69 7.25 9.70
CA ALA A 105 -19.27 7.50 9.84
C ALA A 105 -19.00 8.89 10.41
N ASN A 106 -18.41 8.95 11.57
CA ASN A 106 -18.03 10.18 12.26
C ASN A 106 -16.52 10.38 12.23
N TYR A 107 -15.91 10.27 11.04
CA TYR A 107 -14.49 10.56 10.83
C TYR A 107 -14.24 11.15 9.44
N TYR A 108 -13.10 11.77 9.28
CA TYR A 108 -12.65 12.40 8.05
C TYR A 108 -11.47 11.60 7.45
N GLY A 109 -11.51 11.31 6.17
CA GLY A 109 -10.49 10.52 5.50
C GLY A 109 -10.93 9.08 5.24
N ALA A 110 -10.01 8.15 5.40
CA ALA A 110 -10.24 6.74 5.10
C ALA A 110 -9.48 5.82 6.05
N ILE A 111 -9.93 4.57 6.11
CA ILE A 111 -9.10 3.44 6.51
C ILE A 111 -8.74 2.69 5.23
N ALA A 112 -7.47 2.50 4.98
CA ALA A 112 -7.00 1.82 3.78
C ALA A 112 -6.46 0.43 4.10
N TYR A 113 -6.62 -0.48 3.13
CA TYR A 113 -6.12 -1.85 3.20
C TYR A 113 -5.29 -2.15 1.96
N PHE A 114 -4.23 -2.91 2.15
CA PHE A 114 -3.39 -3.40 1.07
C PHE A 114 -2.65 -4.66 1.51
N ALA A 115 -2.19 -5.42 0.56
CA ALA A 115 -1.31 -6.53 0.81
C ALA A 115 0.08 -6.26 0.23
N ASP A 116 1.11 -6.74 0.91
CA ASP A 116 2.46 -6.73 0.37
C ASP A 116 2.76 -8.03 -0.39
N TYR A 117 3.89 -8.05 -1.08
CA TYR A 117 4.32 -9.19 -1.89
C TYR A 117 4.57 -10.44 -1.06
N GLU A 118 4.89 -10.31 0.22
CA GLU A 118 5.05 -11.43 1.15
C GLU A 118 3.71 -12.02 1.65
N GLY A 119 2.58 -11.47 1.21
CA GLY A 119 1.27 -11.96 1.59
C GLY A 119 0.77 -11.44 2.93
N LYS A 120 1.39 -10.41 3.47
CA LYS A 120 0.89 -9.74 4.66
C LYS A 120 -0.22 -8.76 4.30
N LEU A 121 -1.29 -8.77 5.07
CA LEU A 121 -2.39 -7.81 4.96
C LEU A 121 -2.17 -6.69 5.96
N TRP A 122 -2.23 -5.47 5.46
CA TRP A 122 -1.98 -4.25 6.22
C TRP A 122 -3.21 -3.36 6.27
N LYS A 123 -3.35 -2.66 7.39
CA LYS A 123 -4.32 -1.59 7.61
C LYS A 123 -3.56 -0.29 7.81
N LEU A 124 -3.95 0.75 7.09
CA LEU A 124 -3.37 2.09 7.18
C LEU A 124 -4.45 3.10 7.57
N ASN A 125 -4.19 3.87 8.61
CA ASN A 125 -5.08 4.95 9.04
C ASN A 125 -4.79 6.24 8.27
N LEU A 126 -5.75 6.66 7.47
CA LEU A 126 -5.75 7.93 6.74
C LEU A 126 -6.87 8.87 7.24
N SER A 127 -7.37 8.63 8.46
CA SER A 127 -8.48 9.38 9.04
C SER A 127 -8.04 10.30 10.17
N ASP A 128 -8.95 11.19 10.59
CA ASP A 128 -8.79 12.06 11.75
C ASP A 128 -9.08 11.34 13.09
N LYS A 129 -9.30 10.02 13.06
CA LYS A 129 -9.47 9.21 14.27
C LYS A 129 -8.23 8.35 14.52
N GLY A 130 -7.67 8.49 15.71
CA GLY A 130 -6.42 7.86 16.07
C GLY A 130 -5.20 8.58 15.50
N THR A 131 -4.11 7.87 15.34
CA THR A 131 -2.86 8.42 14.80
C THR A 131 -2.88 8.35 13.27
N LEU A 132 -2.82 9.50 12.62
CA LEU A 132 -2.72 9.58 11.16
C LEU A 132 -1.45 8.86 10.70
N TYR A 133 -1.56 8.07 9.63
CA TYR A 133 -0.52 7.23 9.03
C TYR A 133 -0.09 6.02 9.88
N ASP A 134 -0.83 5.71 10.95
CA ASP A 134 -0.59 4.47 11.70
C ASP A 134 -0.83 3.25 10.78
N ILE A 135 0.11 2.30 10.83
CA ILE A 135 0.08 1.08 10.04
C ILE A 135 0.09 -0.14 10.95
N GLN A 136 -0.80 -1.09 10.66
CA GLN A 136 -0.95 -2.32 11.43
C GLN A 136 -0.99 -3.53 10.50
N GLN A 137 -0.17 -4.54 10.80
CA GLN A 137 -0.29 -5.84 10.17
C GLN A 137 -1.50 -6.57 10.76
N LEU A 138 -2.43 -6.99 9.91
CA LEU A 138 -3.63 -7.72 10.31
C LEU A 138 -3.48 -9.22 10.15
N PHE A 139 -2.78 -9.66 9.13
CA PHE A 139 -2.62 -11.07 8.79
C PHE A 139 -1.30 -11.29 8.07
N ASP A 140 -0.75 -12.49 8.18
CA ASP A 140 0.43 -12.96 7.48
C ASP A 140 0.12 -14.32 6.82
N ALA A 141 0.23 -14.38 5.51
CA ALA A 141 0.06 -15.63 4.77
C ALA A 141 1.28 -16.56 4.88
N GLU A 142 2.33 -16.12 5.59
CA GLU A 142 3.58 -16.87 5.75
C GLU A 142 4.18 -17.28 4.40
N SER A 143 4.24 -16.32 3.46
CA SER A 143 4.81 -16.55 2.15
C SER A 143 6.31 -16.84 2.25
N THR A 144 6.76 -17.81 1.49
CA THR A 144 8.17 -18.15 1.35
C THR A 144 8.51 -18.32 -0.13
N GLU A 145 9.78 -18.44 -0.46
CA GLU A 145 10.21 -18.72 -1.82
C GLU A 145 9.68 -20.05 -2.35
N THR A 146 9.30 -20.97 -1.47
CA THR A 146 8.89 -22.33 -1.82
C THR A 146 7.38 -22.54 -1.82
N ASN A 147 6.62 -21.76 -1.03
CA ASN A 147 5.16 -21.96 -0.90
C ASN A 147 4.31 -21.07 -1.82
N GLY A 148 4.91 -20.04 -2.44
CA GLY A 148 4.25 -19.22 -3.45
C GLY A 148 3.04 -18.41 -2.98
N ARG A 149 2.88 -18.15 -1.68
CA ARG A 149 1.73 -17.39 -1.11
C ARG A 149 1.88 -15.88 -1.27
N ARG A 150 2.47 -15.45 -2.38
CA ARG A 150 2.70 -14.05 -2.68
C ARG A 150 1.43 -13.34 -3.08
N VAL A 151 1.36 -12.03 -2.87
CA VAL A 151 0.22 -11.20 -3.28
C VAL A 151 0.70 -10.10 -4.22
N MET A 152 0.12 -10.06 -5.42
CA MET A 152 0.44 -9.06 -6.46
C MET A 152 -0.81 -8.31 -6.94
N LYS A 153 -1.97 -8.64 -6.40
CA LYS A 153 -3.25 -8.06 -6.80
C LYS A 153 -3.88 -7.26 -5.66
N ASP A 154 -4.75 -6.36 -6.05
CA ASP A 154 -5.51 -5.54 -5.13
C ASP A 154 -6.32 -6.41 -4.17
N VAL A 155 -6.43 -5.96 -2.93
CA VAL A 155 -7.43 -6.47 -2.00
C VAL A 155 -8.81 -5.92 -2.38
N VAL A 156 -9.87 -6.63 -2.01
CA VAL A 156 -11.23 -6.17 -2.17
C VAL A 156 -11.89 -6.09 -0.80
N ALA A 157 -12.57 -4.99 -0.55
CA ALA A 157 -13.31 -4.77 0.68
C ALA A 157 -14.81 -4.78 0.42
N SER A 158 -15.57 -5.39 1.31
CA SER A 158 -17.04 -5.41 1.28
C SER A 158 -17.60 -5.33 2.70
N ILE A 159 -18.77 -4.71 2.84
CA ILE A 159 -19.51 -4.66 4.11
C ILE A 159 -20.75 -5.50 3.95
N ASP A 160 -20.98 -6.42 4.88
CA ASP A 160 -22.17 -7.25 4.89
C ASP A 160 -23.38 -6.54 5.55
N THR A 161 -24.51 -7.21 5.56
CA THR A 161 -25.77 -6.69 6.14
C THR A 161 -25.70 -6.49 7.66
N ASN A 162 -24.72 -7.06 8.32
CA ASN A 162 -24.46 -6.89 9.75
C ASN A 162 -23.45 -5.80 10.06
N ASN A 163 -23.06 -5.00 9.04
CA ASN A 163 -22.00 -4.00 9.12
C ASN A 163 -20.60 -4.58 9.43
N THR A 164 -20.37 -5.86 9.12
CA THR A 164 -19.05 -6.47 9.23
C THR A 164 -18.26 -6.18 7.97
N LEU A 165 -17.07 -5.65 8.13
CA LEU A 165 -16.13 -5.43 7.04
C LEU A 165 -15.38 -6.72 6.72
N TRP A 166 -15.46 -7.14 5.47
CA TRP A 166 -14.72 -8.27 4.91
C TRP A 166 -13.65 -7.78 3.96
N ILE A 167 -12.44 -8.31 4.12
CA ILE A 167 -11.34 -8.06 3.21
C ILE A 167 -10.98 -9.38 2.53
N TYR A 168 -10.98 -9.35 1.20
CA TYR A 168 -10.65 -10.51 0.36
C TYR A 168 -9.37 -10.22 -0.41
N TYR A 169 -8.49 -11.19 -0.48
CA TYR A 169 -7.35 -11.15 -1.36
C TYR A 169 -6.92 -12.57 -1.74
N GLY A 170 -6.26 -12.70 -2.88
CA GLY A 170 -5.75 -13.98 -3.37
C GLY A 170 -4.24 -14.05 -3.20
N THR A 171 -3.76 -15.20 -2.81
CA THR A 171 -2.32 -15.53 -2.80
C THR A 171 -1.97 -16.39 -4.01
N GLY A 172 -0.75 -16.26 -4.51
CA GLY A 172 -0.24 -17.09 -5.60
C GLY A 172 0.91 -16.40 -6.33
N ASP A 173 1.72 -17.19 -6.99
CA ASP A 173 2.81 -16.71 -7.83
C ASP A 173 2.42 -16.81 -9.31
N GLN A 174 2.20 -15.67 -9.96
CA GLN A 174 1.83 -15.61 -11.37
C GLN A 174 2.93 -16.11 -12.31
N GLN A 175 4.17 -16.09 -11.88
CA GLN A 175 5.30 -16.59 -12.67
C GLN A 175 5.42 -18.12 -12.63
N GLN A 176 4.70 -18.78 -11.73
CA GLN A 176 4.77 -20.22 -11.51
C GLN A 176 3.42 -20.93 -11.74
N LEU A 177 2.54 -20.38 -12.55
CA LEU A 177 1.22 -20.96 -12.85
C LEU A 177 1.25 -22.38 -13.42
N GLN A 178 2.37 -22.78 -14.02
CA GLN A 178 2.55 -24.11 -14.64
C GLN A 178 3.42 -25.06 -13.79
N LYS A 179 3.84 -24.65 -12.61
CA LYS A 179 4.60 -25.54 -11.76
C LYS A 179 3.65 -26.64 -11.26
N GLU A 180 3.85 -27.87 -11.74
CA GLU A 180 3.20 -29.04 -11.14
C GLU A 180 3.60 -29.12 -9.68
N SER A 181 2.76 -28.60 -8.82
CA SER A 181 2.94 -28.68 -7.39
C SER A 181 2.08 -29.82 -6.87
N THR A 182 2.71 -30.86 -6.35
CA THR A 182 2.06 -31.86 -5.52
C THR A 182 1.63 -31.26 -4.17
N SER A 183 2.02 -30.02 -3.91
CA SER A 183 1.68 -29.26 -2.70
C SER A 183 0.48 -28.35 -2.96
N LEU A 184 -0.51 -28.38 -2.11
CA LEU A 184 -1.65 -27.45 -2.06
C LEU A 184 -1.24 -26.00 -1.71
N ALA A 185 0.04 -25.76 -1.45
CA ALA A 185 0.56 -24.46 -1.01
C ALA A 185 0.53 -23.37 -2.09
N ASN A 186 0.30 -23.72 -3.36
CA ASN A 186 0.25 -22.78 -4.48
C ASN A 186 -1.18 -22.54 -5.01
N ARG A 187 -2.20 -22.78 -4.20
CA ARG A 187 -3.59 -22.54 -4.58
C ARG A 187 -4.17 -21.35 -3.85
#